data_1bed7c4c6c7f248564fecdf512ce30e7
#
_entry.id   1bed7c4c6c7f248564fecdf512ce30e7
#
_cell.length_a   1.000
_cell.length_b   1.000
_cell.length_c   1.000
_cell.angle_alpha   90.00
_cell.angle_beta   90.00
_cell.angle_gamma   90.00
#
_symmetry.space_group_name_H-M   'P 1'
#
loop_
_entity.id
_entity.type
_entity.pdbx_description
1 polymer ?
#
loop_
_entity_poly.entity_id
_entity_poly.type
_entity_poly.pdbx_seq_one_letter_code
_entity_poly.pdbx_strand_id
1 'polypeptide(L)'
;MCDLCVSVLLLLGVVSGLCSSDQSCPEVKVLGIGDSDKLSILRGCPGHPGLPGQKGDVGAPGEKGQLGSVGGTGKDGPPGEKGEKGEKGATEPVYAARNCKEIRHQGAALSDWYTIYPDGSRPLKVLCDMDTDEGGWIVIQRRWDGSVDFFRTWDAYRKGFGSQLNEFWLGNDYIHQITSIGTWELRVDLQDFEGKMVFAKYASFKVLDESEKYKLLIGAYQEGTAGDSMGGLNNMKFSTKDEDNDILEGHCSLLYKGGWWYNNCHQANLNGLYHLGEHTSFADGINWFSARGYNYSYKHAEMKIRPV
;
A
#
# COMPACT_ATOMS: atom_id res chain seq x y z
N MET A 1 26.82 32.82 14.19
CA MET A 1 28.16 33.08 13.66
C MET A 1 28.09 32.71 12.21
N CYS A 2 27.82 33.75 11.39
CA CYS A 2 27.95 33.69 9.95
C CYS A 2 29.33 34.16 9.59
N ASP A 3 30.05 33.38 8.85
CA ASP A 3 31.19 33.88 8.05
C ASP A 3 31.47 32.90 6.93
N LEU A 4 31.23 33.29 5.73
CA LEU A 4 32.12 33.31 4.59
C LEU A 4 31.38 33.81 3.34
N CYS A 5 31.36 35.14 3.18
CA CYS A 5 31.20 35.75 1.88
C CYS A 5 32.58 35.86 1.25
N VAL A 6 32.83 35.14 0.15
CA VAL A 6 33.99 35.36 -0.71
C VAL A 6 33.54 36.28 -1.86
N SER A 7 34.08 37.49 -1.87
CA SER A 7 33.95 38.46 -2.94
C SER A 7 34.84 38.07 -4.12
N VAL A 8 34.28 37.94 -5.31
CA VAL A 8 35.01 38.13 -6.56
C VAL A 8 34.26 39.19 -7.39
N LEU A 9 34.94 40.30 -7.56
CA LEU A 9 34.57 41.45 -8.42
C LEU A 9 34.98 41.12 -9.86
N LEU A 10 34.11 41.45 -10.78
CA LEU A 10 34.29 42.28 -12.00
C LEU A 10 33.52 41.71 -13.20
N LEU A 11 32.58 42.38 -13.65
CA LEU A 11 32.29 43.19 -14.82
C LEU A 11 30.87 42.96 -15.36
N LEU A 12 30.05 44.06 -15.19
CA LEU A 12 28.93 44.41 -16.05
C LEU A 12 27.72 43.45 -16.13
N GLY A 13 26.72 43.73 -15.31
CA GLY A 13 25.37 43.23 -15.46
C GLY A 13 24.60 43.37 -14.15
N VAL A 14 23.67 44.33 -14.12
CA VAL A 14 22.75 44.50 -12.99
C VAL A 14 21.97 43.23 -12.75
N VAL A 15 22.32 42.52 -11.72
CA VAL A 15 21.50 41.43 -11.16
C VAL A 15 20.87 41.99 -9.90
N SER A 16 19.59 42.33 -9.99
CA SER A 16 18.74 42.57 -8.84
C SER A 16 18.66 41.29 -8.01
N GLY A 17 19.30 41.28 -6.85
CA GLY A 17 19.16 40.22 -5.88
C GLY A 17 17.72 40.12 -5.39
N LEU A 18 17.00 39.09 -5.79
CA LEU A 18 15.77 38.68 -5.16
C LEU A 18 16.16 37.94 -3.85
N CYS A 19 16.03 38.65 -2.75
CA CYS A 19 15.96 38.01 -1.44
C CYS A 19 14.71 37.11 -1.40
N SER A 20 14.92 35.81 -1.43
CA SER A 20 13.84 34.85 -1.13
C SER A 20 13.45 35.04 0.33
N SER A 21 12.28 35.62 0.57
CA SER A 21 11.68 35.58 1.91
C SER A 21 11.28 34.15 2.21
N ASP A 22 11.92 33.54 3.19
CA ASP A 22 11.48 32.31 3.83
C ASP A 22 10.01 32.46 4.30
N GLN A 23 9.08 31.96 3.51
CA GLN A 23 7.72 31.72 3.97
C GLN A 23 7.72 30.40 4.75
N SER A 24 7.98 30.49 6.05
CA SER A 24 7.76 29.36 6.95
C SER A 24 6.29 28.98 6.94
N CYS A 25 5.99 27.71 6.62
CA CYS A 25 4.65 27.16 6.74
C CYS A 25 4.15 27.31 8.19
N PRO A 26 2.85 27.57 8.42
CA PRO A 26 2.31 27.73 9.76
C PRO A 26 2.43 26.45 10.58
N GLU A 27 2.80 26.62 11.85
CA GLU A 27 2.98 25.54 12.82
C GLU A 27 1.72 24.68 12.99
N VAL A 28 1.94 23.37 13.26
CA VAL A 28 0.91 22.41 13.64
C VAL A 28 0.33 22.83 14.98
N LYS A 29 -0.95 23.16 15.06
CA LYS A 29 -1.68 23.37 16.30
C LYS A 29 -2.28 22.04 16.78
N VAL A 30 -1.81 21.55 17.93
CA VAL A 30 -2.41 20.41 18.63
C VAL A 30 -3.45 20.96 19.61
N LEU A 31 -4.72 20.61 19.40
CA LEU A 31 -5.80 20.91 20.34
C LEU A 31 -6.15 19.63 21.10
N GLY A 32 -6.07 19.66 22.43
CA GLY A 32 -6.55 18.57 23.28
C GLY A 32 -8.06 18.62 23.45
N ILE A 33 -8.74 17.51 23.25
CA ILE A 33 -10.17 17.33 23.54
C ILE A 33 -10.26 16.27 24.65
N GLY A 34 -10.17 16.69 25.90
CA GLY A 34 -10.20 15.79 27.06
C GLY A 34 -8.85 15.14 27.41
N ASP A 35 -8.84 14.36 28.49
CA ASP A 35 -7.59 13.84 29.08
C ASP A 35 -6.87 12.74 28.29
N SER A 36 -7.45 12.22 27.21
CA SER A 36 -6.88 11.10 26.43
C SER A 36 -6.86 11.31 24.92
N ASP A 37 -7.58 12.29 24.36
CA ASP A 37 -7.68 12.46 22.91
C ASP A 37 -6.97 13.72 22.42
N LYS A 38 -6.02 13.53 21.48
CA LYS A 38 -5.30 14.63 20.81
C LYS A 38 -5.75 14.70 19.35
N LEU A 39 -6.43 15.78 18.99
CA LEU A 39 -6.72 16.09 17.58
C LEU A 39 -5.58 16.93 17.00
N SER A 40 -4.86 16.40 16.04
CA SER A 40 -3.84 17.13 15.28
C SER A 40 -4.45 17.67 14.00
N ILE A 41 -4.56 19.00 13.88
CA ILE A 41 -5.03 19.66 12.67
C ILE A 41 -3.80 20.09 11.87
N LEU A 42 -3.54 19.40 10.75
CA LEU A 42 -2.54 19.79 9.78
C LEU A 42 -3.15 20.83 8.83
N ARG A 43 -2.66 22.05 8.84
CA ARG A 43 -2.97 23.05 7.80
C ARG A 43 -1.90 22.95 6.71
N GLY A 44 -2.31 22.62 5.50
CA GLY A 44 -1.45 22.71 4.32
C GLY A 44 -1.01 24.17 4.06
N CYS A 45 0.16 24.34 3.47
CA CYS A 45 0.63 25.65 3.03
C CYS A 45 -0.37 26.24 2.01
N PRO A 46 -0.60 27.57 2.02
CA PRO A 46 -1.38 28.23 0.97
C PRO A 46 -0.80 27.90 -0.41
N GLY A 47 -1.66 27.62 -1.37
CA GLY A 47 -1.24 27.46 -2.77
C GLY A 47 -0.52 28.71 -3.27
N HIS A 48 0.43 28.51 -4.18
CA HIS A 48 1.12 29.64 -4.82
C HIS A 48 0.11 30.60 -5.48
N PRO A 49 0.33 31.93 -5.40
CA PRO A 49 -0.47 32.88 -6.14
C PRO A 49 -0.46 32.54 -7.64
N GLY A 50 -1.61 32.67 -8.29
CA GLY A 50 -1.71 32.47 -9.73
C GLY A 50 -0.75 33.46 -10.47
N LEU A 51 -0.20 32.98 -11.58
CA LEU A 51 0.66 33.82 -12.43
C LEU A 51 -0.10 35.09 -12.87
N PRO A 52 0.57 36.25 -12.96
CA PRO A 52 -0.04 37.47 -13.50
C PRO A 52 -0.60 37.19 -14.88
N GLY A 53 -1.79 37.77 -15.18
CA GLY A 53 -2.39 37.70 -16.50
C GLY A 53 -1.46 38.25 -17.55
N GLN A 54 -1.48 37.68 -18.74
CA GLN A 54 -0.70 38.16 -19.87
C GLN A 54 -1.06 39.62 -20.17
N LYS A 55 -0.05 40.42 -20.53
CA LYS A 55 -0.21 41.81 -21.00
C LYS A 55 -1.10 41.80 -22.23
N GLY A 56 -2.13 42.65 -22.24
CA GLY A 56 -3.03 42.79 -23.36
C GLY A 56 -2.27 43.14 -24.65
N ASP A 57 -2.77 42.62 -25.73
CA ASP A 57 -2.21 42.85 -27.07
C ASP A 57 -2.19 44.36 -27.43
N VAL A 58 -1.19 44.75 -28.22
CA VAL A 58 -1.07 46.10 -28.73
C VAL A 58 -2.25 46.40 -29.63
N GLY A 59 -2.91 47.56 -29.41
CA GLY A 59 -4.06 47.97 -30.21
C GLY A 59 -3.71 47.98 -31.70
N ALA A 60 -4.68 47.59 -32.50
CA ALA A 60 -4.56 47.52 -33.96
C ALA A 60 -4.18 48.89 -34.54
N PRO A 61 -3.32 48.95 -35.59
CA PRO A 61 -3.01 50.18 -36.29
C PRO A 61 -4.28 50.80 -36.89
N GLY A 62 -4.36 52.10 -36.88
CA GLY A 62 -5.47 52.90 -37.44
C GLY A 62 -5.77 52.56 -38.90
N GLU A 63 -7.05 52.58 -39.23
CA GLU A 63 -7.56 52.22 -40.55
C GLU A 63 -6.98 53.12 -41.67
N LYS A 64 -6.55 52.47 -42.75
CA LYS A 64 -6.12 53.15 -43.98
C LYS A 64 -7.35 53.68 -44.71
N GLY A 65 -7.34 54.96 -45.11
CA GLY A 65 -8.45 55.62 -45.79
C GLY A 65 -9.02 54.85 -46.96
N GLN A 66 -10.33 54.94 -47.15
CA GLN A 66 -11.14 54.22 -48.13
C GLN A 66 -10.62 54.31 -49.54
N LEU A 67 -10.42 53.15 -50.16
CA LEU A 67 -10.27 53.07 -51.63
C LEU A 67 -11.68 52.92 -52.25
N GLY A 68 -11.94 53.56 -53.38
CA GLY A 68 -13.22 53.62 -54.06
C GLY A 68 -13.85 52.20 -54.23
N SER A 69 -15.16 52.17 -54.23
CA SER A 69 -16.02 50.97 -54.31
C SER A 69 -15.67 50.07 -55.51
N VAL A 70 -15.23 48.90 -55.16
CA VAL A 70 -15.10 47.75 -56.07
C VAL A 70 -16.44 47.06 -56.16
N GLY A 71 -16.81 46.57 -57.38
CA GLY A 71 -18.08 45.91 -57.66
C GLY A 71 -18.41 44.74 -56.70
N GLY A 72 -19.69 44.55 -56.41
CA GLY A 72 -20.22 43.66 -55.40
C GLY A 72 -19.64 42.23 -55.44
N THR A 73 -19.16 41.79 -54.31
CA THR A 73 -18.73 40.42 -54.08
C THR A 73 -19.88 39.46 -54.21
N GLY A 74 -19.64 38.32 -54.85
CA GLY A 74 -20.58 37.21 -54.92
C GLY A 74 -20.96 36.75 -53.49
N LYS A 75 -22.18 36.28 -53.34
CA LYS A 75 -22.68 35.75 -52.04
C LYS A 75 -21.75 34.67 -51.51
N ASP A 76 -21.42 34.77 -50.24
CA ASP A 76 -20.68 33.73 -49.54
C ASP A 76 -21.37 32.36 -49.68
N GLY A 77 -20.60 31.32 -49.97
CA GLY A 77 -21.09 29.95 -49.96
C GLY A 77 -21.61 29.53 -48.58
N PRO A 78 -22.50 28.56 -48.49
CA PRO A 78 -22.99 28.09 -47.21
C PRO A 78 -21.83 27.61 -46.32
N PRO A 79 -21.95 27.79 -45.00
CA PRO A 79 -20.92 27.28 -44.08
C PRO A 79 -20.69 25.78 -44.29
N GLY A 80 -19.43 25.36 -44.25
CA GLY A 80 -19.08 23.96 -44.33
C GLY A 80 -19.81 23.14 -43.25
N GLU A 81 -20.18 21.91 -43.57
CA GLU A 81 -20.82 20.98 -42.64
C GLU A 81 -19.95 20.84 -41.37
N LYS A 82 -20.62 20.81 -40.21
CA LYS A 82 -19.97 20.57 -38.93
C LYS A 82 -19.31 19.21 -38.97
N GLY A 83 -17.99 19.15 -38.71
CA GLY A 83 -17.27 17.89 -38.64
C GLY A 83 -17.98 16.90 -37.72
N GLU A 84 -18.04 15.66 -38.13
CA GLU A 84 -18.62 14.57 -37.33
C GLU A 84 -17.94 14.51 -35.95
N LYS A 85 -18.75 14.27 -34.92
CA LYS A 85 -18.29 14.05 -33.57
C LYS A 85 -17.35 12.84 -33.59
N GLY A 86 -16.11 13.00 -33.17
CA GLY A 86 -15.16 11.92 -33.05
C GLY A 86 -15.80 10.73 -32.34
N GLU A 87 -15.60 9.54 -32.87
CA GLU A 87 -16.06 8.29 -32.25
C GLU A 87 -15.54 8.22 -30.82
N LYS A 88 -16.43 7.87 -29.89
CA LYS A 88 -16.06 7.56 -28.50
C LYS A 88 -15.04 6.43 -28.59
N GLY A 89 -13.81 6.66 -28.11
CA GLY A 89 -12.78 5.64 -28.08
C GLY A 89 -13.38 4.34 -27.55
N ALA A 90 -13.14 3.23 -28.26
CA ALA A 90 -13.58 1.91 -27.81
C ALA A 90 -13.04 1.70 -26.39
N THR A 91 -13.92 1.81 -25.40
CA THR A 91 -13.62 1.29 -24.07
C THR A 91 -13.62 -0.22 -24.24
N GLU A 92 -12.43 -0.82 -24.35
CA GLU A 92 -12.28 -2.25 -24.10
C GLU A 92 -13.11 -2.57 -22.86
N PRO A 93 -13.90 -3.65 -22.84
CA PRO A 93 -14.60 -4.02 -21.63
C PRO A 93 -13.56 -4.19 -20.53
N VAL A 94 -13.61 -3.31 -19.53
CA VAL A 94 -12.75 -3.43 -18.34
C VAL A 94 -13.23 -4.71 -17.67
N TYR A 95 -12.58 -5.83 -17.97
CA TYR A 95 -12.84 -7.08 -17.27
C TYR A 95 -12.52 -6.83 -15.81
N ALA A 96 -13.47 -7.17 -14.95
CA ALA A 96 -13.29 -7.07 -13.51
C ALA A 96 -12.05 -7.89 -13.10
N ALA A 97 -11.01 -7.20 -12.65
CA ALA A 97 -9.74 -7.83 -12.29
C ALA A 97 -9.94 -8.81 -11.13
N ARG A 98 -9.36 -9.99 -11.22
CA ARG A 98 -9.47 -11.04 -10.21
C ARG A 98 -8.42 -10.92 -9.11
N ASN A 99 -7.33 -10.21 -9.38
CA ASN A 99 -6.19 -10.06 -8.49
C ASN A 99 -5.38 -8.79 -8.82
N CYS A 100 -4.42 -8.47 -7.96
CA CYS A 100 -3.57 -7.27 -8.12
C CYS A 100 -2.65 -7.34 -9.35
N LYS A 101 -2.23 -8.54 -9.79
CA LYS A 101 -1.42 -8.71 -11.01
C LYS A 101 -2.21 -8.28 -12.25
N GLU A 102 -3.50 -8.64 -12.32
CA GLU A 102 -4.38 -8.18 -13.38
C GLU A 102 -4.64 -6.67 -13.33
N ILE A 103 -4.83 -6.09 -12.13
CA ILE A 103 -4.95 -4.64 -11.93
C ILE A 103 -3.70 -3.91 -12.46
N ARG A 104 -2.51 -4.44 -12.15
CA ARG A 104 -1.25 -3.90 -12.66
C ARG A 104 -1.17 -3.98 -14.18
N HIS A 105 -1.59 -5.10 -14.80
CA HIS A 105 -1.63 -5.26 -16.25
C HIS A 105 -2.63 -4.29 -16.91
N GLN A 106 -3.67 -3.87 -16.19
CA GLN A 106 -4.60 -2.84 -16.64
C GLN A 106 -4.05 -1.40 -16.50
N GLY A 107 -2.79 -1.25 -16.08
CA GLY A 107 -2.08 0.02 -16.04
C GLY A 107 -2.01 0.69 -14.66
N ALA A 108 -2.52 0.07 -13.60
CA ALA A 108 -2.33 0.60 -12.24
C ALA A 108 -0.87 0.42 -11.80
N ALA A 109 -0.22 1.52 -11.43
CA ALA A 109 1.19 1.55 -11.06
C ALA A 109 1.44 1.87 -9.57
N LEU A 110 0.42 2.30 -8.84
CA LEU A 110 0.56 2.73 -7.45
C LEU A 110 0.07 1.65 -6.48
N SER A 111 0.84 1.43 -5.42
CA SER A 111 0.41 0.62 -4.28
C SER A 111 -0.72 1.31 -3.55
N ASP A 112 -1.92 0.71 -3.56
CA ASP A 112 -3.13 1.27 -2.95
C ASP A 112 -4.20 0.18 -2.77
N TRP A 113 -5.35 0.57 -2.23
CA TRP A 113 -6.54 -0.25 -2.06
C TRP A 113 -7.38 -0.32 -3.33
N TYR A 114 -7.46 -1.52 -3.89
CA TYR A 114 -8.22 -1.81 -5.11
C TYR A 114 -9.36 -2.77 -4.83
N THR A 115 -10.35 -2.77 -5.71
CA THR A 115 -11.42 -3.77 -5.71
C THR A 115 -11.09 -4.85 -6.73
N ILE A 116 -11.04 -6.09 -6.28
CA ILE A 116 -10.88 -7.28 -7.12
C ILE A 116 -12.14 -8.15 -7.05
N TYR A 117 -12.27 -9.07 -8.00
CA TYR A 117 -13.37 -10.02 -8.08
C TYR A 117 -12.83 -11.44 -8.22
N PRO A 118 -12.34 -12.06 -7.13
CA PRO A 118 -11.61 -13.34 -7.21
C PRO A 118 -12.39 -14.45 -7.90
N ASP A 119 -13.71 -14.52 -7.64
CA ASP A 119 -14.64 -15.47 -8.26
C ASP A 119 -15.41 -14.89 -9.48
N GLY A 120 -15.06 -13.67 -9.90
CA GLY A 120 -15.71 -12.95 -11.00
C GLY A 120 -17.05 -12.30 -10.63
N SER A 121 -17.59 -12.48 -9.41
CA SER A 121 -18.92 -12.00 -9.04
C SER A 121 -18.93 -11.07 -7.82
N ARG A 122 -18.23 -11.42 -6.76
CA ARG A 122 -18.23 -10.68 -5.49
C ARG A 122 -17.03 -9.76 -5.36
N PRO A 123 -17.26 -8.46 -5.11
CA PRO A 123 -16.18 -7.52 -4.92
C PRO A 123 -15.47 -7.77 -3.59
N LEU A 124 -14.16 -7.72 -3.61
CA LEU A 124 -13.30 -7.75 -2.43
C LEU A 124 -12.30 -6.59 -2.51
N LYS A 125 -12.26 -5.77 -1.46
CA LYS A 125 -11.28 -4.69 -1.34
C LYS A 125 -10.00 -5.22 -0.74
N VAL A 126 -8.88 -5.06 -1.44
CA VAL A 126 -7.55 -5.54 -1.06
C VAL A 126 -6.49 -4.47 -1.22
N LEU A 127 -5.45 -4.52 -0.41
CA LEU A 127 -4.24 -3.72 -0.60
C LEU A 127 -3.36 -4.41 -1.66
N CYS A 128 -3.10 -3.71 -2.75
CA CYS A 128 -2.16 -4.16 -3.77
C CYS A 128 -0.81 -3.47 -3.57
N ASP A 129 0.24 -4.26 -3.42
CA ASP A 129 1.61 -3.78 -3.51
C ASP A 129 2.07 -3.89 -4.99
N MET A 130 2.31 -2.74 -5.60
CA MET A 130 2.70 -2.62 -7.01
C MET A 130 4.20 -2.39 -7.19
N ASP A 131 4.94 -2.23 -6.09
CA ASP A 131 6.34 -1.81 -6.09
C ASP A 131 7.29 -2.99 -5.85
N THR A 132 6.97 -3.88 -4.91
CA THR A 132 7.86 -4.95 -4.47
C THR A 132 7.96 -6.06 -5.52
N ASP A 133 9.19 -6.43 -5.92
CA ASP A 133 9.46 -7.62 -6.74
C ASP A 133 8.50 -7.71 -7.95
N GLU A 134 8.56 -6.71 -8.81
CA GLU A 134 7.69 -6.52 -9.99
C GLU A 134 6.21 -6.25 -9.68
N GLY A 135 5.81 -6.13 -8.41
CA GLY A 135 4.46 -5.76 -7.99
C GLY A 135 3.37 -6.79 -8.28
N GLY A 136 2.12 -6.35 -8.12
CA GLY A 136 0.95 -7.21 -8.35
C GLY A 136 0.63 -8.14 -7.19
N TRP A 137 1.14 -7.85 -5.99
CA TRP A 137 0.90 -8.62 -4.77
C TRP A 137 -0.39 -8.19 -4.07
N ILE A 138 -1.14 -9.15 -3.57
CA ILE A 138 -2.22 -8.91 -2.60
C ILE A 138 -1.64 -9.02 -1.20
N VAL A 139 -1.70 -7.97 -0.40
CA VAL A 139 -1.31 -8.00 1.01
C VAL A 139 -2.44 -8.65 1.81
N ILE A 140 -2.16 -9.76 2.49
CA ILE A 140 -3.14 -10.52 3.29
C ILE A 140 -3.00 -10.27 4.78
N GLN A 141 -1.82 -9.83 5.23
CA GLN A 141 -1.52 -9.48 6.61
C GLN A 141 -0.55 -8.30 6.63
N ARG A 142 -0.75 -7.37 7.56
CA ARG A 142 0.16 -6.26 7.78
C ARG A 142 0.28 -5.94 9.26
N ARG A 143 1.53 -5.90 9.75
CA ARG A 143 1.90 -5.39 11.07
C ARG A 143 2.73 -4.12 10.89
N TRP A 144 2.41 -3.07 11.65
CA TRP A 144 2.98 -1.75 11.38
C TRP A 144 3.37 -0.94 12.62
N ASP A 145 2.49 -0.78 13.58
CA ASP A 145 2.66 0.13 14.71
C ASP A 145 2.10 -0.40 16.05
N GLY A 146 1.56 -1.59 16.08
CA GLY A 146 0.97 -2.21 17.27
C GLY A 146 -0.40 -1.65 17.65
N SER A 147 -1.03 -0.85 16.78
CA SER A 147 -2.35 -0.24 17.06
C SER A 147 -3.51 -1.23 17.05
N VAL A 148 -3.31 -2.41 16.47
CA VAL A 148 -4.33 -3.46 16.37
C VAL A 148 -3.94 -4.68 17.21
N ASP A 149 -4.83 -5.10 18.09
CA ASP A 149 -4.69 -6.37 18.82
C ASP A 149 -4.92 -7.55 17.88
N PHE A 150 -3.93 -8.44 17.78
CA PHE A 150 -4.00 -9.69 17.00
C PHE A 150 -4.31 -10.92 17.86
N PHE A 151 -4.41 -10.81 19.18
CA PHE A 151 -4.84 -11.92 20.05
C PHE A 151 -6.37 -12.03 20.05
N ARG A 152 -6.92 -12.53 18.96
CA ARG A 152 -8.35 -12.53 18.67
C ARG A 152 -8.94 -13.94 18.54
N THR A 153 -10.28 -13.97 18.48
CA THR A 153 -11.09 -15.19 18.35
C THR A 153 -11.08 -15.74 16.91
N TRP A 154 -11.50 -16.99 16.78
CA TRP A 154 -11.71 -17.66 15.50
C TRP A 154 -12.58 -16.83 14.54
N ASP A 155 -13.74 -16.38 15.03
CA ASP A 155 -14.66 -15.60 14.21
C ASP A 155 -14.04 -14.28 13.72
N ALA A 156 -13.20 -13.64 14.52
CA ALA A 156 -12.46 -12.46 14.09
C ALA A 156 -11.44 -12.79 12.99
N TYR A 157 -10.65 -13.83 13.16
CA TYR A 157 -9.69 -14.28 12.14
C TYR A 157 -10.38 -14.77 10.87
N ARG A 158 -11.52 -15.41 11.01
CA ARG A 158 -12.34 -15.85 9.88
C ARG A 158 -12.78 -14.68 9.00
N LYS A 159 -13.36 -13.63 9.62
CA LYS A 159 -13.91 -12.46 8.93
C LYS A 159 -12.87 -11.42 8.51
N GLY A 160 -11.71 -11.40 9.17
CA GLY A 160 -10.75 -10.32 9.06
C GLY A 160 -11.00 -9.19 10.06
N PHE A 161 -9.95 -8.43 10.34
CA PHE A 161 -9.98 -7.32 11.30
C PHE A 161 -8.85 -6.32 11.02
N GLY A 162 -8.90 -5.19 11.70
CA GLY A 162 -7.88 -4.14 11.64
C GLY A 162 -8.30 -2.95 10.81
N SER A 163 -7.33 -2.12 10.45
CA SER A 163 -7.50 -0.88 9.73
C SER A 163 -6.76 -0.92 8.40
N GLN A 164 -7.43 -0.49 7.36
CA GLN A 164 -6.81 -0.29 6.04
C GLN A 164 -5.64 0.71 6.06
N LEU A 165 -5.57 1.56 7.08
CA LEU A 165 -4.50 2.57 7.19
C LEU A 165 -3.22 2.00 7.81
N ASN A 166 -3.36 1.03 8.76
CA ASN A 166 -2.24 0.55 9.57
C ASN A 166 -2.08 -0.97 9.49
N GLU A 167 -2.61 -1.69 10.50
CA GLU A 167 -2.47 -3.12 10.66
C GLU A 167 -3.77 -3.84 10.34
N PHE A 168 -3.69 -4.99 9.70
CA PHE A 168 -4.87 -5.81 9.40
C PHE A 168 -4.53 -7.28 9.15
N TRP A 169 -5.53 -8.12 9.34
CA TRP A 169 -5.65 -9.47 8.81
C TRP A 169 -6.81 -9.50 7.82
N LEU A 170 -6.58 -9.96 6.59
CA LEU A 170 -7.60 -9.90 5.53
C LEU A 170 -8.84 -10.74 5.86
N GLY A 171 -8.65 -11.84 6.58
CA GLY A 171 -9.69 -12.82 6.91
C GLY A 171 -9.45 -14.16 6.23
N ASN A 172 -9.57 -15.24 7.01
CA ASN A 172 -9.31 -16.59 6.50
C ASN A 172 -10.28 -17.00 5.39
N ASP A 173 -11.55 -16.56 5.46
CA ASP A 173 -12.54 -16.80 4.40
C ASP A 173 -12.08 -16.19 3.08
N TYR A 174 -11.60 -14.95 3.10
CA TYR A 174 -11.11 -14.25 1.90
C TYR A 174 -9.80 -14.83 1.40
N ILE A 175 -8.87 -15.19 2.30
CA ILE A 175 -7.59 -15.82 1.93
C ILE A 175 -7.87 -17.18 1.27
N HIS A 176 -8.79 -17.98 1.83
CA HIS A 176 -9.25 -19.23 1.23
C HIS A 176 -9.86 -18.98 -0.16
N GLN A 177 -10.84 -18.06 -0.26
CA GLN A 177 -11.50 -17.72 -1.53
C GLN A 177 -10.49 -17.37 -2.62
N ILE A 178 -9.51 -16.52 -2.32
CA ILE A 178 -8.46 -16.12 -3.26
C ILE A 178 -7.60 -17.33 -3.65
N THR A 179 -7.06 -18.04 -2.65
CA THR A 179 -6.06 -19.09 -2.88
C THR A 179 -6.66 -20.43 -3.34
N SER A 180 -7.98 -20.59 -3.33
CA SER A 180 -8.67 -21.77 -3.86
C SER A 180 -8.59 -21.87 -5.39
N ILE A 181 -8.39 -20.74 -6.07
CA ILE A 181 -8.37 -20.63 -7.53
C ILE A 181 -6.94 -20.38 -8.00
N GLY A 182 -6.40 -21.31 -8.78
CA GLY A 182 -5.04 -21.19 -9.33
C GLY A 182 -3.93 -21.51 -8.33
N THR A 183 -2.71 -21.16 -8.69
CA THR A 183 -1.50 -21.32 -7.88
C THR A 183 -0.99 -19.96 -7.47
N TRP A 184 -0.66 -19.80 -6.18
CA TRP A 184 -0.22 -18.54 -5.59
C TRP A 184 1.13 -18.71 -4.93
N GLU A 185 2.08 -17.83 -5.18
CA GLU A 185 3.30 -17.70 -4.42
C GLU A 185 3.06 -16.83 -3.18
N LEU A 186 3.86 -17.04 -2.12
CA LEU A 186 3.87 -16.22 -0.91
C LEU A 186 5.19 -15.47 -0.82
N ARG A 187 5.11 -14.21 -0.44
CA ARG A 187 6.23 -13.41 0.01
C ARG A 187 5.95 -12.84 1.39
N VAL A 188 6.94 -12.94 2.26
CA VAL A 188 6.95 -12.31 3.59
C VAL A 188 8.05 -11.26 3.60
N ASP A 189 7.70 -10.01 3.87
CA ASP A 189 8.65 -8.92 4.08
C ASP A 189 8.68 -8.52 5.55
N LEU A 190 9.90 -8.33 6.09
CA LEU A 190 10.12 -8.01 7.49
C LEU A 190 11.08 -6.83 7.59
N GLN A 191 10.76 -5.86 8.47
CA GLN A 191 11.67 -4.77 8.82
C GLN A 191 11.91 -4.74 10.32
N ASP A 192 13.16 -4.69 10.72
CA ASP A 192 13.54 -4.52 12.11
C ASP A 192 13.53 -3.03 12.55
N PHE A 193 13.77 -2.78 13.83
CA PHE A 193 13.80 -1.42 14.37
C PHE A 193 15.05 -0.63 13.98
N GLU A 194 16.08 -1.31 13.48
CA GLU A 194 17.30 -0.71 12.92
C GLU A 194 17.13 -0.33 11.43
N GLY A 195 15.95 -0.63 10.84
CA GLY A 195 15.62 -0.33 9.45
C GLY A 195 16.09 -1.37 8.44
N LYS A 196 16.66 -2.50 8.89
CA LYS A 196 17.07 -3.58 8.00
C LYS A 196 15.86 -4.34 7.47
N MET A 197 15.79 -4.48 6.15
CA MET A 197 14.76 -5.24 5.44
C MET A 197 15.27 -6.64 5.13
N VAL A 198 14.44 -7.65 5.39
CA VAL A 198 14.67 -9.05 4.99
C VAL A 198 13.37 -9.64 4.45
N PHE A 199 13.47 -10.68 3.64
CA PHE A 199 12.30 -11.33 3.06
C PHE A 199 12.47 -12.84 2.94
N ALA A 200 11.35 -13.54 2.76
CA ALA A 200 11.26 -14.96 2.43
C ALA A 200 10.19 -15.20 1.36
N LYS A 201 10.47 -16.06 0.38
CA LYS A 201 9.51 -16.46 -0.67
C LYS A 201 9.28 -17.97 -0.67
N TYR A 202 8.05 -18.36 -0.98
CA TYR A 202 7.61 -19.75 -1.05
C TYR A 202 6.90 -20.01 -2.37
N ALA A 203 7.20 -21.18 -2.96
CA ALA A 203 6.73 -21.57 -4.30
C ALA A 203 5.22 -21.64 -4.42
N SER A 204 4.53 -21.97 -3.34
CA SER A 204 3.07 -21.97 -3.32
C SER A 204 2.52 -21.67 -1.93
N PHE A 205 1.31 -21.11 -1.90
CA PHE A 205 0.57 -20.82 -0.70
C PHE A 205 -0.92 -21.03 -0.95
N LYS A 206 -1.56 -21.82 -0.10
CA LYS A 206 -3.00 -22.07 -0.16
C LYS A 206 -3.54 -22.29 1.25
N VAL A 207 -4.68 -21.72 1.53
CA VAL A 207 -5.44 -21.95 2.76
C VAL A 207 -6.71 -22.71 2.41
N LEU A 208 -6.95 -23.86 3.04
CA LEU A 208 -8.17 -24.64 2.86
C LEU A 208 -9.35 -23.95 3.54
N ASP A 209 -10.55 -24.47 3.35
CA ASP A 209 -11.78 -23.91 3.92
C ASP A 209 -11.93 -24.14 5.44
N GLU A 210 -13.00 -23.58 6.02
CA GLU A 210 -13.27 -23.69 7.47
C GLU A 210 -13.49 -25.15 7.93
N SER A 211 -14.03 -26.03 7.09
CA SER A 211 -14.23 -27.44 7.45
C SER A 211 -12.90 -28.18 7.65
N GLU A 212 -11.84 -27.74 6.98
CA GLU A 212 -10.46 -28.19 7.16
C GLU A 212 -9.68 -27.31 8.16
N LYS A 213 -10.38 -26.48 8.95
CA LYS A 213 -9.78 -25.57 9.93
C LYS A 213 -8.74 -24.64 9.31
N TYR A 214 -9.00 -24.11 8.12
CA TYR A 214 -8.11 -23.21 7.35
C TYR A 214 -6.68 -23.73 7.28
N LYS A 215 -6.53 -25.04 7.05
CA LYS A 215 -5.24 -25.73 6.94
C LYS A 215 -4.34 -25.05 5.91
N LEU A 216 -3.09 -24.80 6.28
CA LEU A 216 -2.08 -24.24 5.41
C LEU A 216 -1.47 -25.33 4.51
N LEU A 217 -1.43 -25.05 3.20
CA LEU A 217 -0.61 -25.77 2.24
C LEU A 217 0.44 -24.80 1.72
N ILE A 218 1.70 -24.99 2.13
CA ILE A 218 2.80 -24.13 1.73
C ILE A 218 3.84 -24.96 0.96
N GLY A 219 4.30 -24.43 -0.17
CA GLY A 219 5.32 -25.07 -0.99
C GLY A 219 6.74 -24.85 -0.46
N ALA A 220 7.72 -25.28 -1.25
CA ALA A 220 9.12 -25.14 -0.89
C ALA A 220 9.53 -23.67 -0.71
N TYR A 221 10.37 -23.41 0.29
CA TYR A 221 11.14 -22.18 0.39
C TYR A 221 11.98 -22.00 -0.87
N GLN A 222 11.89 -20.85 -1.52
CA GLN A 222 12.61 -20.57 -2.76
C GLN A 222 13.85 -19.73 -2.53
N GLU A 223 13.65 -18.55 -1.93
CA GLU A 223 14.72 -17.58 -1.74
C GLU A 223 14.36 -16.57 -0.63
N GLY A 224 15.35 -15.83 -0.20
CA GLY A 224 15.18 -14.71 0.72
C GLY A 224 16.32 -14.56 1.70
N THR A 225 16.41 -13.37 2.30
CA THR A 225 17.43 -13.01 3.28
C THR A 225 16.99 -13.28 4.72
N ALA A 226 15.72 -13.65 4.94
CA ALA A 226 15.17 -13.99 6.26
C ALA A 226 15.35 -15.47 6.63
N GLY A 227 15.64 -16.35 5.64
CA GLY A 227 15.64 -17.79 5.83
C GLY A 227 14.22 -18.36 5.98
N ASP A 228 14.11 -19.68 6.14
CA ASP A 228 12.84 -20.38 6.23
C ASP A 228 12.37 -20.51 7.68
N SER A 229 11.22 -19.95 8.01
CA SER A 229 10.52 -20.16 9.29
C SER A 229 9.05 -20.61 9.12
N MET A 230 8.61 -20.88 7.88
CA MET A 230 7.25 -21.36 7.61
C MET A 230 7.18 -22.77 7.02
N GLY A 231 8.26 -23.30 6.45
CA GLY A 231 8.23 -24.64 5.81
C GLY A 231 7.75 -25.76 6.74
N GLY A 232 8.06 -25.66 8.04
CA GLY A 232 7.58 -26.58 9.06
C GLY A 232 6.08 -26.46 9.41
N LEU A 233 5.37 -25.48 8.83
CA LEU A 233 3.94 -25.25 9.09
C LEU A 233 3.03 -25.87 8.02
N ASN A 234 3.61 -26.53 7.03
CA ASN A 234 2.82 -27.21 5.99
C ASN A 234 1.88 -28.26 6.61
N ASN A 235 0.63 -28.27 6.16
CA ASN A 235 -0.47 -29.11 6.68
C ASN A 235 -0.94 -28.78 8.11
N MET A 236 -0.48 -27.69 8.73
CA MET A 236 -0.97 -27.26 10.02
C MET A 236 -2.30 -26.53 9.88
N LYS A 237 -3.20 -26.79 10.83
CA LYS A 237 -4.49 -26.13 10.96
C LYS A 237 -4.31 -24.80 11.65
N PHE A 238 -5.22 -23.85 11.40
CA PHE A 238 -5.22 -22.57 12.08
C PHE A 238 -5.74 -22.69 13.51
N SER A 239 -5.07 -22.06 14.48
CA SER A 239 -5.51 -22.01 15.88
C SER A 239 -5.62 -20.56 16.34
N THR A 240 -6.59 -20.30 17.19
CA THR A 240 -6.86 -19.02 17.84
C THR A 240 -7.04 -19.21 19.33
N LYS A 241 -7.15 -18.14 20.13
CA LYS A 241 -7.28 -18.24 21.59
C LYS A 241 -8.48 -19.06 22.09
N ASP A 242 -9.50 -19.25 21.25
CA ASP A 242 -10.76 -19.94 21.53
C ASP A 242 -10.95 -21.24 20.71
N GLU A 243 -10.06 -21.50 19.72
CA GLU A 243 -10.09 -22.71 18.89
C GLU A 243 -8.69 -23.30 18.80
N ASP A 244 -8.47 -24.41 19.48
CA ASP A 244 -7.21 -25.15 19.48
C ASP A 244 -7.24 -26.27 18.44
N ASN A 245 -6.40 -26.15 17.44
CA ASN A 245 -6.25 -27.11 16.35
C ASN A 245 -4.76 -27.49 16.14
N ASP A 246 -3.87 -27.06 17.05
CA ASP A 246 -2.44 -27.39 16.97
C ASP A 246 -2.13 -28.82 17.44
N ILE A 247 -0.87 -29.21 17.38
CA ILE A 247 -0.46 -30.61 17.73
C ILE A 247 0.23 -30.71 19.09
N LEU A 248 0.38 -29.60 19.81
CA LEU A 248 0.89 -29.57 21.17
C LEU A 248 -0.21 -30.07 22.13
N GLU A 249 0.14 -30.79 23.21
CA GLU A 249 -0.80 -31.10 24.30
C GLU A 249 -1.27 -29.85 25.06
N GLY A 250 -0.59 -28.71 24.85
CA GLY A 250 -0.97 -27.37 25.35
C GLY A 250 -1.77 -26.60 24.30
N HIS A 251 -1.79 -25.27 24.44
CA HIS A 251 -2.51 -24.37 23.52
C HIS A 251 -1.56 -23.28 23.04
N CYS A 252 -0.96 -23.46 21.88
CA CYS A 252 0.06 -22.55 21.33
C CYS A 252 -0.44 -21.11 21.20
N SER A 253 -1.67 -20.89 20.75
CA SER A 253 -2.23 -19.55 20.62
C SER A 253 -2.33 -18.82 21.98
N LEU A 254 -2.68 -19.53 23.06
CA LEU A 254 -2.69 -18.94 24.41
C LEU A 254 -1.29 -18.62 24.91
N LEU A 255 -0.30 -19.46 24.57
CA LEU A 255 1.09 -19.26 24.97
C LEU A 255 1.72 -18.09 24.21
N TYR A 256 1.53 -18.03 22.89
CA TYR A 256 2.25 -17.11 22.00
C TYR A 256 1.39 -15.97 21.45
N LYS A 257 0.19 -15.77 22.01
CA LYS A 257 -0.62 -14.55 21.91
C LYS A 257 -1.01 -14.14 20.48
N GLY A 258 -1.23 -15.10 19.59
CA GLY A 258 -1.65 -14.84 18.22
C GLY A 258 -2.59 -15.91 17.67
N GLY A 259 -3.20 -15.67 16.52
CA GLY A 259 -3.83 -16.70 15.69
C GLY A 259 -2.88 -17.10 14.57
N TRP A 260 -2.57 -18.39 14.44
CA TRP A 260 -1.56 -18.87 13.50
C TRP A 260 -1.74 -20.35 13.15
N TRP A 261 -1.00 -20.83 12.15
CA TRP A 261 -0.91 -22.26 11.82
C TRP A 261 0.10 -22.97 12.72
N TYR A 262 -0.18 -22.99 14.02
CA TYR A 262 0.73 -23.57 14.99
C TYR A 262 0.91 -25.09 14.80
N ASN A 263 2.13 -25.54 15.00
CA ASN A 263 2.45 -26.97 15.17
C ASN A 263 2.81 -27.25 16.65
N ASN A 264 4.09 -27.41 17.01
CA ASN A 264 4.59 -27.59 18.38
C ASN A 264 5.72 -26.59 18.76
N CYS A 265 5.57 -25.28 18.78
CA CYS A 265 4.43 -24.48 18.32
C CYS A 265 4.72 -23.77 17.00
N HIS A 266 5.88 -23.06 16.87
CA HIS A 266 6.18 -22.27 15.69
C HIS A 266 7.67 -21.91 15.53
N GLN A 267 8.07 -21.55 14.31
CA GLN A 267 9.29 -20.81 14.00
C GLN A 267 8.98 -19.40 13.48
N ALA A 268 7.74 -19.17 13.05
CA ALA A 268 7.22 -17.85 12.70
C ALA A 268 5.92 -17.59 13.47
N ASN A 269 5.75 -16.38 14.02
CA ASN A 269 4.56 -15.93 14.74
C ASN A 269 4.23 -14.48 14.36
N LEU A 270 3.89 -14.24 13.09
CA LEU A 270 3.71 -12.87 12.60
C LEU A 270 2.46 -12.18 13.15
N ASN A 271 1.55 -12.94 13.76
CA ASN A 271 0.36 -12.45 14.44
C ASN A 271 0.53 -12.35 15.98
N GLY A 272 1.74 -12.46 16.50
CA GLY A 272 2.05 -12.29 17.92
C GLY A 272 1.94 -10.84 18.40
N LEU A 273 2.31 -10.62 19.67
CA LEU A 273 2.33 -9.30 20.28
C LEU A 273 3.31 -8.36 19.57
N TYR A 274 2.97 -7.08 19.54
CA TYR A 274 3.85 -6.04 19.02
C TYR A 274 4.79 -5.56 20.14
N HIS A 275 6.02 -6.11 20.17
CA HIS A 275 7.10 -5.60 21.01
C HIS A 275 7.98 -4.63 20.22
N LEU A 276 8.76 -3.81 20.92
CA LEU A 276 9.64 -2.81 20.33
C LEU A 276 11.07 -3.36 20.12
N GLY A 277 11.18 -4.43 19.31
CA GLY A 277 12.45 -5.09 19.03
C GLY A 277 12.75 -6.23 20.00
N GLU A 278 13.91 -6.18 20.69
CA GLU A 278 14.28 -7.20 21.67
C GLU A 278 13.33 -7.19 22.87
N HIS A 279 12.95 -8.39 23.34
CA HIS A 279 12.05 -8.57 24.48
C HIS A 279 12.43 -9.80 25.32
N THR A 280 12.01 -9.80 26.59
CA THR A 280 12.34 -10.86 27.56
C THR A 280 11.37 -12.02 27.55
N SER A 281 10.11 -11.81 27.12
CA SER A 281 9.16 -12.90 26.93
C SER A 281 9.62 -13.82 25.80
N PHE A 282 9.28 -15.09 25.88
CA PHE A 282 9.75 -16.06 24.89
C PHE A 282 8.73 -16.28 23.79
N ALA A 283 9.14 -16.01 22.53
CA ALA A 283 8.46 -16.41 21.31
C ALA A 283 7.03 -15.87 21.09
N ASP A 284 6.58 -14.86 21.84
CA ASP A 284 5.22 -14.31 21.77
C ASP A 284 5.10 -13.04 20.92
N GLY A 285 6.23 -12.57 20.34
CA GLY A 285 6.28 -11.39 19.49
C GLY A 285 6.00 -11.68 18.01
N ILE A 286 6.22 -10.68 17.16
CA ILE A 286 6.24 -10.82 15.71
C ILE A 286 7.57 -11.47 15.34
N ASN A 287 7.66 -12.78 15.51
CA ASN A 287 8.92 -13.51 15.44
C ASN A 287 9.12 -14.17 14.07
N TRP A 288 10.39 -14.22 13.66
CA TRP A 288 10.89 -15.00 12.53
C TRP A 288 12.22 -15.63 12.94
N PHE A 289 12.19 -16.89 13.35
CA PHE A 289 13.30 -17.57 14.04
C PHE A 289 14.59 -17.58 13.23
N SER A 290 14.52 -17.91 11.93
CA SER A 290 15.71 -18.05 11.08
C SER A 290 16.47 -16.72 10.87
N ALA A 291 15.87 -15.57 11.17
CA ALA A 291 16.54 -14.26 11.03
C ALA A 291 16.96 -13.65 12.38
N ARG A 292 16.04 -13.46 13.34
CA ARG A 292 16.31 -12.77 14.61
C ARG A 292 15.94 -13.60 15.85
N GLY A 293 15.58 -14.89 15.69
CA GLY A 293 15.22 -15.77 16.81
C GLY A 293 13.89 -15.46 17.46
N TYR A 294 13.69 -15.93 18.70
CA TYR A 294 12.40 -15.87 19.40
C TYR A 294 12.25 -14.66 20.32
N ASN A 295 13.33 -13.96 20.63
CA ASN A 295 13.34 -12.82 21.56
C ASN A 295 13.43 -11.48 20.83
N TYR A 296 13.09 -11.45 19.55
CA TYR A 296 13.03 -10.22 18.76
C TYR A 296 11.69 -10.14 18.00
N SER A 297 10.98 -9.03 18.19
CA SER A 297 9.75 -8.72 17.47
C SER A 297 10.04 -7.72 16.37
N TYR A 298 9.63 -8.02 15.13
CA TYR A 298 9.81 -7.13 14.01
C TYR A 298 8.95 -5.87 14.13
N LYS A 299 9.46 -4.74 13.64
CA LYS A 299 8.76 -3.47 13.56
C LYS A 299 7.64 -3.51 12.53
N HIS A 300 7.97 -4.01 11.33
CA HIS A 300 6.98 -4.21 10.27
C HIS A 300 7.05 -5.64 9.76
N ALA A 301 5.90 -6.20 9.46
CA ALA A 301 5.76 -7.49 8.80
C ALA A 301 4.59 -7.44 7.82
N GLU A 302 4.80 -7.97 6.63
CA GLU A 302 3.75 -8.13 5.63
C GLU A 302 3.80 -9.54 5.04
N MET A 303 2.63 -10.16 4.95
CA MET A 303 2.42 -11.38 4.14
C MET A 303 1.66 -10.98 2.89
N LYS A 304 2.20 -11.33 1.74
CA LYS A 304 1.58 -10.99 0.46
C LYS A 304 1.63 -12.16 -0.51
N ILE A 305 0.58 -12.30 -1.32
CA ILE A 305 0.41 -13.40 -2.26
C ILE A 305 0.23 -12.86 -3.68
N ARG A 306 0.70 -13.63 -4.66
CA ARG A 306 0.59 -13.29 -6.08
C ARG A 306 0.34 -14.55 -6.90
N PRO A 307 -0.53 -14.52 -7.95
CA PRO A 307 -0.69 -15.66 -8.83
C PRO A 307 0.58 -15.90 -9.66
N VAL A 308 0.99 -17.17 -9.72
CA VAL A 308 2.18 -17.62 -10.48
C VAL A 308 1.91 -17.60 -11.99
#